data_f82b4629021bacaddc6207ede7e64192
#
_entry.id   f82b4629021bacaddc6207ede7e64192
#
_cell.length_a   1.000
_cell.length_b   1.000
_cell.length_c   1.000
_cell.angle_alpha   90.00
_cell.angle_beta   90.00
_cell.angle_gamma   90.00
#
_symmetry.space_group_name_H-M   'P 1'
#
loop_
_entity.id
_entity.type
_entity.pdbx_description
1 polymer ?
#
loop_
_entity_poly.entity_id
_entity_poly.type
_entity_poly.pdbx_seq_one_letter_code
_entity_poly.pdbx_strand_id
1 'polypeptide(L)'
;MDKLLGTRLKRAREEVSLSQGSFAKALGLSSEYISLLESGKRTPSFETLLKIAAFLNKNVAHFFEEKRPAFESLFARTDMDERVRKDLQKFRTACEKYLLLEEQTGRRLDLAPQYSRISPERLAEEERRRLGLGNEPIRDVLAFCEINGCRVIRQTLPEEARIAGVFVFDAEKKAAFALVNANEPVGLQTFIAAHLYGHYLVDRADSPIVDNPDVVVDEYVSLYPPREQFAQTFASRFLIPPAKLRELVEKDFRSRSLGFDDVLFLKRYFGVSTRAMLRTLRGRGHLPEAKFEEFFKRNPEDREQEIFGSLSGQEERRARTLFRKSRTIHSDRYRLLAAEAAAAEKARGDHAPAPPGTGGSDE
;
A
#
# COMPACT_ATOMS: atom_id res chain seq x y z
N MET A 1 -12.67 -15.22 -26.03
CA MET A 1 -11.48 -15.81 -25.36
C MET A 1 -10.19 -15.09 -25.80
N ASP A 2 -9.98 -14.85 -27.08
CA ASP A 2 -8.71 -14.34 -27.61
C ASP A 2 -8.35 -12.89 -27.23
N LYS A 3 -9.33 -11.99 -27.13
CA LYS A 3 -9.07 -10.61 -26.69
C LYS A 3 -8.57 -10.52 -25.25
N LEU A 4 -9.06 -11.38 -24.39
CA LEU A 4 -8.67 -11.41 -22.97
C LEU A 4 -7.24 -11.94 -22.80
N LEU A 5 -6.90 -13.01 -23.52
CA LEU A 5 -5.54 -13.57 -23.58
C LEU A 5 -4.55 -12.51 -24.10
N GLY A 6 -4.89 -11.84 -25.21
CA GLY A 6 -4.05 -10.80 -25.81
C GLY A 6 -3.78 -9.63 -24.85
N THR A 7 -4.82 -9.17 -24.16
CA THR A 7 -4.69 -8.11 -23.14
C THR A 7 -3.77 -8.52 -21.99
N ARG A 8 -3.85 -9.77 -21.54
CA ARG A 8 -2.99 -10.31 -20.46
C ARG A 8 -1.54 -10.46 -20.91
N LEU A 9 -1.32 -10.92 -22.15
CA LEU A 9 0.02 -10.99 -22.73
C LEU A 9 0.66 -9.60 -22.81
N LYS A 10 -0.07 -8.62 -23.35
CA LYS A 10 0.38 -7.22 -23.42
C LYS A 10 0.78 -6.70 -22.05
N ARG A 11 -0.07 -6.89 -21.05
CA ARG A 11 0.16 -6.45 -19.69
C ARG A 11 1.39 -7.10 -19.07
N ALA A 12 1.52 -8.44 -19.19
CA ALA A 12 2.67 -9.16 -18.66
C ALA A 12 4.00 -8.71 -19.29
N ARG A 13 3.99 -8.32 -20.59
CA ARG A 13 5.14 -7.70 -21.25
C ARG A 13 5.44 -6.29 -20.69
N GLU A 14 4.40 -5.50 -20.47
CA GLU A 14 4.52 -4.13 -19.94
C GLU A 14 5.02 -4.13 -18.50
N GLU A 15 4.67 -5.13 -17.69
CA GLU A 15 5.19 -5.34 -16.33
C GLU A 15 6.73 -5.47 -16.29
N VAL A 16 7.32 -6.07 -17.33
CA VAL A 16 8.79 -6.16 -17.49
C VAL A 16 9.36 -5.02 -18.33
N SER A 17 8.59 -3.95 -18.56
CA SER A 17 8.99 -2.72 -19.26
C SER A 17 9.55 -2.93 -20.67
N LEU A 18 9.15 -3.99 -21.39
CA LEU A 18 9.60 -4.27 -22.73
C LEU A 18 8.67 -3.65 -23.78
N SER A 19 9.25 -3.07 -24.85
CA SER A 19 8.50 -2.74 -26.07
C SER A 19 8.08 -4.02 -26.81
N GLN A 20 7.05 -3.96 -27.66
CA GLN A 20 6.67 -5.09 -28.51
C GLN A 20 7.85 -5.60 -29.34
N GLY A 21 8.68 -4.69 -29.90
CA GLY A 21 9.86 -5.06 -30.67
C GLY A 21 10.95 -5.75 -29.86
N SER A 22 11.25 -5.23 -28.67
CA SER A 22 12.24 -5.85 -27.76
C SER A 22 11.78 -7.23 -27.29
N PHE A 23 10.49 -7.36 -26.97
CA PHE A 23 9.88 -8.61 -26.54
C PHE A 23 9.89 -9.65 -27.65
N ALA A 24 9.51 -9.25 -28.87
CA ALA A 24 9.55 -10.10 -30.07
C ALA A 24 10.96 -10.61 -30.33
N LYS A 25 11.96 -9.72 -30.30
CA LYS A 25 13.37 -10.07 -30.52
C LYS A 25 13.85 -11.10 -29.47
N ALA A 26 13.50 -10.91 -28.20
CA ALA A 26 13.89 -11.82 -27.11
C ALA A 26 13.29 -13.23 -27.27
N LEU A 27 12.09 -13.32 -27.86
CA LEU A 27 11.39 -14.59 -28.10
C LEU A 27 11.68 -15.24 -29.47
N GLY A 28 12.46 -14.57 -30.34
CA GLY A 28 12.68 -15.02 -31.72
C GLY A 28 11.42 -14.91 -32.57
N LEU A 29 10.54 -13.93 -32.29
CA LEU A 29 9.28 -13.69 -33.02
C LEU A 29 9.30 -12.35 -33.73
N SER A 30 8.34 -12.11 -34.67
CA SER A 30 8.19 -10.79 -35.26
C SER A 30 7.39 -9.84 -34.38
N SER A 31 7.69 -8.54 -34.45
CA SER A 31 6.96 -7.50 -33.70
C SER A 31 5.48 -7.44 -34.13
N GLU A 32 5.21 -7.70 -35.44
CA GLU A 32 3.85 -7.79 -35.98
C GLU A 32 3.07 -8.95 -35.35
N TYR A 33 3.71 -10.12 -35.21
CA TYR A 33 3.09 -11.27 -34.54
C TYR A 33 2.73 -10.99 -33.08
N ILE A 34 3.63 -10.35 -32.31
CA ILE A 34 3.33 -9.91 -30.94
C ILE A 34 2.16 -8.93 -30.92
N SER A 35 2.12 -7.96 -31.82
CA SER A 35 1.00 -7.02 -31.93
C SER A 35 -0.34 -7.71 -32.23
N LEU A 36 -0.36 -8.72 -33.11
CA LEU A 36 -1.55 -9.52 -33.40
C LEU A 36 -2.00 -10.35 -32.20
N LEU A 37 -1.07 -10.93 -31.43
CA LEU A 37 -1.37 -11.65 -30.20
C LEU A 37 -1.98 -10.72 -29.16
N GLU A 38 -1.35 -9.57 -28.91
CA GLU A 38 -1.79 -8.61 -27.89
C GLU A 38 -3.13 -7.93 -28.23
N SER A 39 -3.42 -7.76 -29.53
CA SER A 39 -4.72 -7.25 -29.98
C SER A 39 -5.83 -8.31 -30.01
N GLY A 40 -5.50 -9.58 -29.74
CA GLY A 40 -6.44 -10.70 -29.79
C GLY A 40 -6.88 -11.07 -31.23
N LYS A 41 -6.16 -10.59 -32.24
CA LYS A 41 -6.41 -10.93 -33.65
C LYS A 41 -5.78 -12.26 -34.03
N ARG A 42 -4.89 -12.79 -33.20
CA ARG A 42 -4.25 -14.10 -33.39
C ARG A 42 -4.08 -14.78 -32.06
N THR A 43 -4.31 -16.10 -32.04
CA THR A 43 -4.07 -16.93 -30.84
C THR A 43 -2.68 -17.56 -30.93
N PRO A 44 -1.85 -17.52 -29.87
CA PRO A 44 -0.56 -18.19 -29.88
C PRO A 44 -0.74 -19.71 -29.88
N SER A 45 0.19 -20.44 -30.49
CA SER A 45 0.30 -21.88 -30.24
C SER A 45 0.67 -22.14 -28.77
N PHE A 46 0.37 -23.33 -28.28
CA PHE A 46 0.72 -23.71 -26.92
C PHE A 46 2.23 -23.59 -26.64
N GLU A 47 3.05 -23.97 -27.61
CA GLU A 47 4.50 -23.85 -27.56
C GLU A 47 4.94 -22.36 -27.43
N THR A 48 4.34 -21.49 -28.26
CA THR A 48 4.60 -20.04 -28.19
C THR A 48 4.19 -19.49 -26.84
N LEU A 49 3.05 -19.91 -26.31
CA LEU A 49 2.57 -19.47 -25.00
C LEU A 49 3.48 -19.94 -23.86
N LEU A 50 4.00 -21.17 -23.92
CA LEU A 50 5.00 -21.69 -22.98
C LEU A 50 6.29 -20.84 -23.02
N LYS A 51 6.79 -20.51 -24.22
CA LYS A 51 7.97 -19.63 -24.39
C LYS A 51 7.74 -18.25 -23.78
N ILE A 52 6.57 -17.66 -24.04
CA ILE A 52 6.17 -16.37 -23.46
C ILE A 52 6.08 -16.47 -21.93
N ALA A 53 5.42 -17.48 -21.40
CA ALA A 53 5.26 -17.71 -19.98
C ALA A 53 6.62 -17.87 -19.27
N ALA A 54 7.50 -18.69 -19.81
CA ALA A 54 8.85 -18.91 -19.28
C ALA A 54 9.67 -17.62 -19.29
N PHE A 55 9.64 -16.87 -20.39
CA PHE A 55 10.36 -15.61 -20.51
C PHE A 55 9.88 -14.56 -19.52
N LEU A 56 8.57 -14.48 -19.28
CA LEU A 56 7.95 -13.55 -18.36
C LEU A 56 7.93 -14.05 -16.90
N ASN A 57 8.52 -15.23 -16.64
CA ASN A 57 8.48 -15.90 -15.34
C ASN A 57 7.05 -16.04 -14.77
N LYS A 58 6.09 -16.40 -15.64
CA LYS A 58 4.68 -16.62 -15.30
C LYS A 58 4.29 -18.07 -15.55
N ASN A 59 3.29 -18.55 -14.81
CA ASN A 59 2.64 -19.80 -15.17
C ASN A 59 1.72 -19.59 -16.38
N VAL A 60 1.62 -20.57 -17.29
CA VAL A 60 0.69 -20.53 -18.43
C VAL A 60 -0.75 -20.27 -17.99
N ALA A 61 -1.17 -20.86 -16.87
CA ALA A 61 -2.49 -20.64 -16.28
C ALA A 61 -2.79 -19.15 -16.04
N HIS A 62 -1.79 -18.34 -15.70
CA HIS A 62 -1.92 -16.89 -15.52
C HIS A 62 -2.60 -16.17 -16.70
N PHE A 63 -2.40 -16.67 -17.91
CA PHE A 63 -2.98 -16.08 -19.12
C PHE A 63 -4.44 -16.49 -19.36
N PHE A 64 -4.94 -17.51 -18.64
CA PHE A 64 -6.30 -18.05 -18.77
C PHE A 64 -7.17 -17.87 -17.53
N GLU A 65 -6.57 -17.54 -16.40
CA GLU A 65 -7.33 -17.35 -15.18
C GLU A 65 -8.37 -16.23 -15.34
N GLU A 66 -9.64 -16.53 -15.12
CA GLU A 66 -10.65 -15.48 -14.97
C GLU A 66 -10.27 -14.63 -13.74
N LYS A 67 -10.35 -13.30 -13.90
CA LYS A 67 -10.13 -12.42 -12.75
C LYS A 67 -11.21 -12.69 -11.72
N ARG A 68 -10.85 -13.44 -10.71
CA ARG A 68 -11.68 -13.52 -9.51
C ARG A 68 -11.76 -12.14 -8.86
N PRO A 69 -12.87 -11.82 -8.19
CA PRO A 69 -12.92 -10.64 -7.34
C PRO A 69 -11.70 -10.60 -6.41
N ALA A 70 -11.17 -9.40 -6.14
CA ALA A 70 -9.88 -9.27 -5.45
C ALA A 70 -9.85 -9.99 -4.09
N PHE A 71 -10.95 -9.94 -3.33
CA PHE A 71 -11.05 -10.68 -2.06
C PHE A 71 -11.09 -12.20 -2.25
N GLU A 72 -11.74 -12.71 -3.29
CA GLU A 72 -11.72 -14.15 -3.60
C GLU A 72 -10.32 -14.62 -3.99
N SER A 73 -9.60 -13.81 -4.77
CA SER A 73 -8.19 -14.06 -5.11
C SER A 73 -7.30 -14.06 -3.87
N LEU A 74 -7.55 -13.15 -2.91
CA LEU A 74 -6.82 -13.10 -1.64
C LEU A 74 -7.02 -14.39 -0.83
N PHE A 75 -8.26 -14.88 -0.75
CA PHE A 75 -8.59 -16.09 0.02
C PHE A 75 -8.26 -17.40 -0.71
N ALA A 76 -8.07 -17.37 -2.03
CA ALA A 76 -7.68 -18.55 -2.80
C ALA A 76 -6.21 -18.95 -2.62
N ARG A 77 -5.41 -18.19 -1.88
CA ARG A 77 -4.03 -18.55 -1.54
C ARG A 77 -4.03 -19.76 -0.63
N THR A 78 -3.39 -20.83 -1.09
CA THR A 78 -3.36 -22.15 -0.40
C THR A 78 -2.33 -22.20 0.73
N ASP A 79 -1.37 -21.27 0.73
CA ASP A 79 -0.28 -21.14 1.69
C ASP A 79 -0.67 -20.41 2.99
N MET A 80 -1.94 -20.05 3.14
CA MET A 80 -2.42 -19.19 4.22
C MET A 80 -2.94 -20.02 5.42
N ASP A 81 -2.38 -19.77 6.61
CA ASP A 81 -2.87 -20.31 7.88
C ASP A 81 -4.33 -19.90 8.14
N GLU A 82 -5.10 -20.76 8.81
CA GLU A 82 -6.52 -20.53 9.10
C GLU A 82 -6.76 -19.30 10.00
N ARG A 83 -5.82 -19.00 10.90
CA ARG A 83 -5.91 -17.79 11.75
C ARG A 83 -5.75 -16.53 10.91
N VAL A 84 -4.77 -16.53 10.00
CA VAL A 84 -4.54 -15.44 9.06
C VAL A 84 -5.76 -15.26 8.17
N ARG A 85 -6.33 -16.34 7.68
CA ARG A 85 -7.57 -16.32 6.87
C ARG A 85 -8.73 -15.66 7.62
N LYS A 86 -8.94 -16.01 8.89
CA LYS A 86 -9.97 -15.37 9.75
C LYS A 86 -9.73 -13.88 9.94
N ASP A 87 -8.48 -13.47 10.12
CA ASP A 87 -8.16 -12.05 10.28
C ASP A 87 -8.34 -11.25 8.99
N LEU A 88 -7.98 -11.82 7.85
CA LEU A 88 -8.28 -11.22 6.55
C LEU A 88 -9.78 -11.19 6.23
N GLN A 89 -10.57 -12.14 6.76
CA GLN A 89 -12.03 -12.07 6.68
C GLN A 89 -12.60 -10.89 7.49
N LYS A 90 -12.02 -10.56 8.65
CA LYS A 90 -12.37 -9.35 9.42
C LYS A 90 -12.04 -8.09 8.62
N PHE A 91 -10.89 -8.08 7.93
CA PHE A 91 -10.53 -6.99 7.03
C PHE A 91 -11.58 -6.81 5.92
N ARG A 92 -11.97 -7.88 5.24
CA ARG A 92 -13.05 -7.84 4.23
C ARG A 92 -14.34 -7.25 4.80
N THR A 93 -14.76 -7.74 5.97
CA THR A 93 -15.97 -7.24 6.64
C THR A 93 -15.87 -5.75 6.97
N ALA A 94 -14.68 -5.28 7.39
CA ALA A 94 -14.45 -3.86 7.65
C ALA A 94 -14.52 -3.03 6.37
N CYS A 95 -14.01 -3.53 5.24
CA CYS A 95 -14.11 -2.89 3.93
C CYS A 95 -15.57 -2.76 3.47
N GLU A 96 -16.34 -3.84 3.60
CA GLU A 96 -17.78 -3.85 3.25
C GLU A 96 -18.59 -2.85 4.10
N LYS A 97 -18.34 -2.82 5.42
CA LYS A 97 -18.93 -1.82 6.31
C LYS A 97 -18.54 -0.40 5.97
N TYR A 98 -17.30 -0.17 5.59
CA TYR A 98 -16.82 1.15 5.19
C TYR A 98 -17.61 1.68 3.98
N LEU A 99 -17.78 0.85 2.96
CA LEU A 99 -18.56 1.22 1.77
C LEU A 99 -20.03 1.48 2.09
N LEU A 100 -20.60 0.68 2.96
CA LEU A 100 -21.98 0.88 3.42
C LEU A 100 -22.14 2.25 4.11
N LEU A 101 -21.21 2.62 4.98
CA LEU A 101 -21.22 3.93 5.66
C LEU A 101 -21.08 5.08 4.66
N GLU A 102 -20.20 4.96 3.65
CA GLU A 102 -20.08 5.95 2.59
C GLU A 102 -21.37 6.11 1.78
N GLU A 103 -22.05 5.02 1.50
CA GLU A 103 -23.33 5.05 0.80
C GLU A 103 -24.42 5.70 1.66
N GLN A 104 -24.53 5.32 2.93
CA GLN A 104 -25.51 5.88 3.87
C GLN A 104 -25.33 7.37 4.12
N THR A 105 -24.09 7.86 4.09
CA THR A 105 -23.76 9.27 4.34
C THR A 105 -23.61 10.09 3.05
N GLY A 106 -23.65 9.45 1.89
CA GLY A 106 -23.40 10.12 0.60
C GLY A 106 -21.97 10.62 0.41
N ARG A 107 -21.02 10.21 1.26
CA ARG A 107 -19.64 10.68 1.29
C ARG A 107 -18.65 9.70 0.66
N ARG A 108 -18.93 9.27 -0.55
CA ARG A 108 -18.03 8.37 -1.27
C ARG A 108 -16.71 9.06 -1.62
N LEU A 109 -15.59 8.33 -1.50
CA LEU A 109 -14.28 8.82 -1.92
C LEU A 109 -14.10 8.65 -3.42
N ASP A 110 -13.58 9.69 -4.06
CA ASP A 110 -13.09 9.61 -5.44
C ASP A 110 -11.74 8.91 -5.48
N LEU A 111 -11.49 8.22 -6.58
CA LEU A 111 -10.20 7.59 -6.82
C LEU A 111 -9.18 8.62 -7.32
N ALA A 112 -7.95 8.55 -6.83
CA ALA A 112 -6.84 9.29 -7.42
C ALA A 112 -6.62 8.86 -8.89
N PRO A 113 -5.93 9.67 -9.71
CA PRO A 113 -5.50 9.25 -11.04
C PRO A 113 -4.72 7.92 -10.99
N GLN A 114 -4.82 7.12 -12.04
CA GLN A 114 -3.98 5.96 -12.21
C GLN A 114 -2.86 6.30 -13.19
N TYR A 115 -1.64 5.96 -12.82
CA TYR A 115 -0.47 6.26 -13.62
C TYR A 115 0.05 5.02 -14.33
N SER A 116 0.70 5.24 -15.47
CA SER A 116 1.39 4.20 -16.25
C SER A 116 2.65 4.77 -16.88
N ARG A 117 3.68 3.93 -17.10
CA ARG A 117 4.93 4.32 -17.77
C ARG A 117 5.64 5.52 -17.13
N ILE A 118 5.66 5.59 -15.82
CA ILE A 118 6.31 6.63 -15.02
C ILE A 118 7.34 5.97 -14.11
N SER A 119 8.48 6.62 -13.85
CA SER A 119 9.41 6.13 -12.84
C SER A 119 8.87 6.42 -11.42
N PRO A 120 9.24 5.64 -10.40
CA PRO A 120 8.76 5.85 -9.03
C PRO A 120 9.18 7.21 -8.46
N GLU A 121 10.36 7.71 -8.81
CA GLU A 121 10.84 9.02 -8.40
C GLU A 121 9.95 10.12 -8.97
N ARG A 122 9.69 10.06 -10.27
CA ARG A 122 8.84 11.03 -10.95
C ARG A 122 7.40 10.95 -10.46
N LEU A 123 6.88 9.76 -10.19
CA LEU A 123 5.56 9.60 -9.62
C LEU A 123 5.46 10.27 -8.23
N ALA A 124 6.46 10.11 -7.39
CA ALA A 124 6.48 10.75 -6.08
C ALA A 124 6.48 12.28 -6.18
N GLU A 125 7.23 12.85 -7.12
CA GLU A 125 7.26 14.29 -7.39
C GLU A 125 5.93 14.80 -7.97
N GLU A 126 5.36 14.08 -8.95
CA GLU A 126 4.07 14.40 -9.56
C GLU A 126 2.95 14.40 -8.53
N GLU A 127 2.90 13.36 -7.69
CA GLU A 127 1.86 13.20 -6.69
C GLU A 127 1.97 14.28 -5.59
N ARG A 128 3.19 14.58 -5.16
CA ARG A 128 3.42 15.71 -4.22
C ARG A 128 3.02 17.05 -4.82
N ARG A 129 3.27 17.27 -6.11
CA ARG A 129 2.88 18.48 -6.82
C ARG A 129 1.36 18.57 -6.99
N ARG A 130 0.71 17.49 -7.43
CA ARG A 130 -0.75 17.39 -7.59
C ARG A 130 -1.48 17.76 -6.30
N LEU A 131 -0.91 17.40 -5.17
CA LEU A 131 -1.50 17.56 -3.84
C LEU A 131 -1.01 18.79 -3.08
N GLY A 132 -0.18 19.62 -3.71
CA GLY A 132 0.33 20.84 -3.09
C GLY A 132 1.20 20.62 -1.85
N LEU A 133 1.82 19.46 -1.70
CA LEU A 133 2.59 19.09 -0.50
C LEU A 133 3.96 19.79 -0.41
N GLY A 134 4.46 20.34 -1.52
CA GLY A 134 5.81 20.89 -1.56
C GLY A 134 6.85 19.86 -1.11
N ASN A 135 7.84 20.30 -0.32
CA ASN A 135 8.92 19.46 0.21
C ASN A 135 8.74 19.12 1.70
N GLU A 136 7.65 19.54 2.33
CA GLU A 136 7.44 19.32 3.77
C GLU A 136 6.99 17.87 4.07
N PRO A 137 7.27 17.35 5.28
CA PRO A 137 6.81 16.02 5.70
C PRO A 137 5.28 15.91 5.72
N ILE A 138 4.79 14.71 5.42
CA ILE A 138 3.38 14.37 5.58
C ILE A 138 3.17 13.91 7.02
N ARG A 139 2.41 14.66 7.81
CA ARG A 139 2.22 14.38 9.24
C ARG A 139 1.44 13.10 9.51
N ASP A 140 0.37 12.89 8.77
CA ASP A 140 -0.49 11.69 8.87
C ASP A 140 -0.66 11.06 7.49
N VAL A 141 0.19 10.10 7.19
CA VAL A 141 0.19 9.40 5.89
C VAL A 141 -1.04 8.51 5.74
N LEU A 142 -1.56 7.95 6.83
CA LEU A 142 -2.73 7.07 6.77
C LEU A 142 -3.98 7.89 6.40
N ALA A 143 -4.23 8.97 7.12
CA ALA A 143 -5.32 9.90 6.78
C ALA A 143 -5.14 10.49 5.38
N PHE A 144 -3.89 10.81 5.00
CA PHE A 144 -3.56 11.28 3.66
C PHE A 144 -3.96 10.27 2.58
N CYS A 145 -3.63 9.00 2.72
CA CYS A 145 -4.03 7.95 1.77
C CYS A 145 -5.56 7.88 1.66
N GLU A 146 -6.25 8.00 2.79
CA GLU A 146 -7.71 7.94 2.83
C GLU A 146 -8.37 9.07 2.05
N ILE A 147 -8.03 10.33 2.33
CA ILE A 147 -8.63 11.48 1.63
C ILE A 147 -8.30 11.49 0.13
N ASN A 148 -7.29 10.73 -0.29
CA ASN A 148 -6.92 10.54 -1.69
C ASN A 148 -7.47 9.23 -2.30
N GLY A 149 -8.49 8.63 -1.70
CA GLY A 149 -9.27 7.54 -2.27
C GLY A 149 -8.81 6.13 -1.94
N CYS A 150 -7.74 5.96 -1.15
CA CYS A 150 -7.29 4.67 -0.65
C CYS A 150 -7.66 4.51 0.82
N ARG A 151 -8.74 3.79 1.11
CA ARG A 151 -9.25 3.58 2.47
C ARG A 151 -8.27 2.75 3.29
N VAL A 152 -7.83 3.27 4.43
CA VAL A 152 -6.84 2.60 5.28
C VAL A 152 -7.49 1.95 6.48
N ILE A 153 -7.25 0.66 6.65
CA ILE A 153 -7.69 -0.13 7.80
C ILE A 153 -6.44 -0.66 8.49
N ARG A 154 -6.26 -0.32 9.75
CA ARG A 154 -5.21 -0.92 10.59
C ARG A 154 -5.77 -2.13 11.31
N GLN A 155 -5.03 -3.21 11.28
CA GLN A 155 -5.43 -4.44 11.97
C GLN A 155 -4.20 -5.16 12.51
N THR A 156 -4.32 -5.68 13.73
CA THR A 156 -3.28 -6.58 14.25
C THR A 156 -3.39 -7.92 13.56
N LEU A 157 -2.27 -8.39 13.02
CA LEU A 157 -2.16 -9.71 12.40
C LEU A 157 -1.24 -10.61 13.22
N PRO A 158 -1.43 -11.93 13.20
CA PRO A 158 -0.48 -12.85 13.84
C PRO A 158 0.93 -12.66 13.27
N GLU A 159 1.96 -12.82 14.08
CA GLU A 159 3.36 -12.68 13.65
C GLU A 159 3.71 -13.70 12.56
N GLU A 160 3.15 -14.90 12.67
CA GLU A 160 3.30 -16.00 11.72
C GLU A 160 2.74 -15.67 10.32
N ALA A 161 1.85 -14.69 10.22
CA ALA A 161 1.30 -14.25 8.95
C ALA A 161 2.35 -13.66 8.02
N ARG A 162 3.43 -13.07 8.58
CA ARG A 162 4.47 -12.35 7.84
C ARG A 162 3.87 -11.37 6.81
N ILE A 163 2.80 -10.67 7.21
CA ILE A 163 2.11 -9.67 6.39
C ILE A 163 2.33 -8.30 7.02
N ALA A 164 2.99 -7.41 6.29
CA ALA A 164 3.14 -6.00 6.64
C ALA A 164 1.90 -5.19 6.23
N GLY A 165 1.40 -5.47 5.04
CA GLY A 165 0.23 -4.81 4.49
C GLY A 165 -0.43 -5.61 3.37
N VAL A 166 -1.65 -5.19 3.02
CA VAL A 166 -2.40 -5.75 1.89
C VAL A 166 -3.06 -4.60 1.13
N PHE A 167 -2.85 -4.56 -0.17
CA PHE A 167 -3.60 -3.68 -1.06
C PHE A 167 -4.68 -4.46 -1.78
N VAL A 168 -5.92 -3.95 -1.75
CA VAL A 168 -7.07 -4.52 -2.44
C VAL A 168 -7.79 -3.43 -3.24
N PHE A 169 -8.00 -3.68 -4.52
CA PHE A 169 -8.84 -2.86 -5.37
C PHE A 169 -10.05 -3.65 -5.86
N ASP A 170 -11.24 -3.24 -5.42
CA ASP A 170 -12.51 -3.77 -5.92
C ASP A 170 -12.89 -2.98 -7.18
N ALA A 171 -12.77 -3.62 -8.34
CA ALA A 171 -13.02 -2.99 -9.62
C ALA A 171 -14.52 -2.73 -9.87
N GLU A 172 -15.41 -3.58 -9.33
CA GLU A 172 -16.87 -3.43 -9.48
C GLU A 172 -17.38 -2.24 -8.67
N LYS A 173 -16.94 -2.16 -7.41
CA LYS A 173 -17.30 -1.08 -6.50
C LYS A 173 -16.43 0.17 -6.70
N LYS A 174 -15.42 0.12 -7.57
CA LYS A 174 -14.42 1.19 -7.75
C LYS A 174 -13.88 1.70 -6.41
N ALA A 175 -13.40 0.79 -5.59
CA ALA A 175 -12.96 1.07 -4.24
C ALA A 175 -11.59 0.47 -3.96
N ALA A 176 -10.70 1.27 -3.38
CA ALA A 176 -9.36 0.87 -2.99
C ALA A 176 -9.25 0.79 -1.46
N PHE A 177 -8.60 -0.26 -0.98
CA PHE A 177 -8.36 -0.50 0.44
C PHE A 177 -6.90 -0.88 0.68
N ALA A 178 -6.35 -0.34 1.75
CA ALA A 178 -5.05 -0.72 2.29
C ALA A 178 -5.23 -1.25 3.72
N LEU A 179 -4.82 -2.49 3.96
CA LEU A 179 -4.64 -3.00 5.31
C LEU A 179 -3.20 -2.74 5.72
N VAL A 180 -3.00 -2.13 6.88
CA VAL A 180 -1.68 -1.92 7.50
C VAL A 180 -1.62 -2.72 8.79
N ASN A 181 -0.59 -3.56 8.95
CA ASN A 181 -0.41 -4.34 10.16
C ASN A 181 -0.08 -3.41 11.35
N ALA A 182 -1.00 -3.36 12.30
CA ALA A 182 -0.89 -2.50 13.48
C ALA A 182 0.13 -3.00 14.52
N ASN A 183 0.67 -4.23 14.37
CA ASN A 183 1.75 -4.72 15.20
C ASN A 183 3.11 -4.14 14.81
N GLU A 184 3.22 -3.58 13.60
CA GLU A 184 4.44 -2.93 13.16
C GLU A 184 4.66 -1.60 13.90
N PRO A 185 5.93 -1.18 14.12
CA PRO A 185 6.23 0.14 14.67
C PRO A 185 5.61 1.27 13.86
N VAL A 186 5.18 2.35 14.52
CA VAL A 186 4.46 3.47 13.87
C VAL A 186 5.18 4.02 12.63
N GLY A 187 6.51 4.23 12.72
CA GLY A 187 7.29 4.69 11.57
C GLY A 187 7.34 3.68 10.42
N LEU A 188 7.16 2.38 10.69
CA LEU A 188 7.04 1.36 9.64
C LEU A 188 5.62 1.32 9.09
N GLN A 189 4.57 1.47 9.93
CA GLN A 189 3.19 1.61 9.44
C GLN A 189 3.06 2.79 8.46
N THR A 190 3.71 3.93 8.75
CA THR A 190 3.78 5.08 7.84
C THR A 190 4.38 4.69 6.48
N PHE A 191 5.48 3.94 6.50
CA PHE A 191 6.15 3.50 5.27
C PHE A 191 5.30 2.50 4.50
N ILE A 192 4.71 1.51 5.19
CA ILE A 192 3.78 0.53 4.59
C ILE A 192 2.61 1.25 3.91
N ALA A 193 1.99 2.23 4.58
CA ALA A 193 0.89 2.99 4.00
C ALA A 193 1.29 3.71 2.71
N ALA A 194 2.46 4.35 2.68
CA ALA A 194 2.98 5.01 1.48
C ALA A 194 3.35 4.00 0.38
N HIS A 195 3.87 2.82 0.73
CA HIS A 195 4.17 1.74 -0.20
C HIS A 195 2.89 1.21 -0.86
N LEU A 196 1.87 0.88 -0.07
CA LEU A 196 0.55 0.46 -0.58
C LEU A 196 -0.14 1.57 -1.40
N TYR A 197 0.11 2.83 -1.05
CA TYR A 197 -0.35 3.97 -1.85
C TYR A 197 0.34 3.99 -3.23
N GLY A 198 1.60 3.64 -3.31
CA GLY A 198 2.30 3.41 -4.58
C GLY A 198 1.60 2.36 -5.44
N HIS A 199 1.27 1.20 -4.90
CA HIS A 199 0.49 0.17 -5.58
C HIS A 199 -0.90 0.67 -5.99
N TYR A 200 -1.56 1.44 -5.13
CA TYR A 200 -2.83 2.06 -5.47
C TYR A 200 -2.74 2.97 -6.70
N LEU A 201 -1.66 3.69 -6.86
CA LEU A 201 -1.50 4.61 -8.00
C LEU A 201 -1.19 3.90 -9.32
N VAL A 202 -0.52 2.73 -9.31
CA VAL A 202 -0.05 2.07 -10.54
C VAL A 202 -0.57 0.65 -10.74
N ASP A 203 -0.80 -0.13 -9.68
CA ASP A 203 -1.01 -1.59 -9.73
C ASP A 203 -2.45 -2.03 -9.41
N ARG A 204 -3.46 -1.15 -9.54
CA ARG A 204 -4.87 -1.49 -9.21
C ARG A 204 -5.34 -2.77 -9.88
N ALA A 205 -4.89 -2.99 -11.09
CA ALA A 205 -5.27 -4.16 -11.87
C ALA A 205 -4.59 -5.46 -11.39
N ASP A 206 -3.54 -5.38 -10.56
CA ASP A 206 -2.80 -6.53 -10.01
C ASP A 206 -3.23 -6.92 -8.60
N SER A 207 -4.18 -6.17 -8.06
CA SER A 207 -4.81 -6.47 -6.78
C SER A 207 -5.42 -7.88 -6.74
N PRO A 208 -5.33 -8.61 -5.60
CA PRO A 208 -4.74 -8.20 -4.35
C PRO A 208 -3.21 -8.30 -4.31
N ILE A 209 -2.54 -7.36 -3.64
CA ILE A 209 -1.11 -7.38 -3.38
C ILE A 209 -0.91 -7.57 -1.87
N VAL A 210 -0.07 -8.53 -1.49
CA VAL A 210 0.23 -8.85 -0.09
C VAL A 210 1.72 -8.64 0.13
N ASP A 211 2.05 -7.70 0.99
CA ASP A 211 3.43 -7.33 1.29
C ASP A 211 3.92 -8.04 2.55
N ASN A 212 5.08 -8.66 2.42
CA ASN A 212 5.82 -9.22 3.54
C ASN A 212 6.63 -8.09 4.22
N PRO A 213 6.80 -8.09 5.56
CA PRO A 213 7.65 -7.15 6.27
C PRO A 213 9.08 -7.06 5.69
N ASP A 214 9.65 -8.16 5.24
CA ASP A 214 10.98 -8.18 4.66
C ASP A 214 11.05 -7.33 3.38
N VAL A 215 10.04 -7.44 2.49
CA VAL A 215 9.97 -6.64 1.26
C VAL A 215 9.98 -5.14 1.55
N VAL A 216 9.25 -4.74 2.59
CA VAL A 216 9.13 -3.32 2.99
C VAL A 216 10.39 -2.83 3.71
N VAL A 217 11.13 -3.74 4.36
CA VAL A 217 12.23 -3.39 5.26
C VAL A 217 13.59 -3.83 4.73
N ASP A 218 13.67 -4.70 3.70
CA ASP A 218 14.92 -5.33 3.28
C ASP A 218 15.88 -4.39 2.55
N GLU A 219 17.16 -4.71 2.71
CA GLU A 219 18.29 -4.02 2.10
C GLU A 219 18.46 -4.37 0.62
N TYR A 220 18.05 -5.57 0.25
CA TYR A 220 18.24 -6.14 -1.08
C TYR A 220 16.99 -5.95 -1.96
N VAL A 221 16.52 -4.70 -2.06
CA VAL A 221 15.35 -4.34 -2.90
C VAL A 221 15.47 -4.89 -4.32
N SER A 222 16.69 -5.01 -4.85
CA SER A 222 16.96 -5.57 -6.19
C SER A 222 16.58 -7.06 -6.35
N LEU A 223 16.40 -7.80 -5.27
CA LEU A 223 15.96 -9.19 -5.29
C LEU A 223 14.43 -9.35 -5.38
N TYR A 224 13.68 -8.27 -5.16
CA TYR A 224 12.23 -8.30 -5.21
C TYR A 224 11.68 -8.05 -6.61
N PRO A 225 10.43 -8.43 -6.88
CA PRO A 225 9.78 -8.13 -8.14
C PRO A 225 9.82 -6.63 -8.48
N PRO A 226 9.93 -6.24 -9.76
CA PRO A 226 10.03 -4.83 -10.16
C PRO A 226 8.94 -3.92 -9.59
N ARG A 227 7.72 -4.42 -9.41
CA ARG A 227 6.62 -3.66 -8.80
C ARG A 227 6.88 -3.31 -7.34
N GLU A 228 7.49 -4.22 -6.56
CA GLU A 228 7.84 -3.99 -5.16
C GLU A 228 8.99 -2.99 -5.05
N GLN A 229 9.99 -3.11 -5.95
CA GLN A 229 11.07 -2.12 -6.07
C GLN A 229 10.52 -0.74 -6.39
N PHE A 230 9.52 -0.68 -7.28
CA PHE A 230 8.83 0.56 -7.65
C PHE A 230 8.13 1.18 -6.42
N ALA A 231 7.28 0.42 -5.73
CA ALA A 231 6.53 0.90 -4.58
C ALA A 231 7.43 1.32 -3.43
N GLN A 232 8.54 0.58 -3.20
CA GLN A 232 9.58 0.90 -2.22
C GLN A 232 10.26 2.24 -2.52
N THR A 233 10.67 2.43 -3.78
CA THR A 233 11.34 3.67 -4.22
C THR A 233 10.37 4.84 -4.16
N PHE A 234 9.14 4.65 -4.62
CA PHE A 234 8.08 5.64 -4.51
C PHE A 234 7.87 6.07 -3.05
N ALA A 235 7.64 5.13 -2.13
CA ALA A 235 7.41 5.42 -0.72
C ALA A 235 8.56 6.23 -0.10
N SER A 236 9.81 5.80 -0.35
CA SER A 236 11.00 6.52 0.13
C SER A 236 11.08 7.96 -0.39
N ARG A 237 10.80 8.19 -1.68
CA ARG A 237 10.84 9.53 -2.29
C ARG A 237 9.65 10.39 -1.86
N PHE A 238 8.51 9.76 -1.71
CA PHE A 238 7.27 10.42 -1.32
C PHE A 238 7.30 10.91 0.13
N LEU A 239 7.78 10.09 1.06
CA LEU A 239 7.89 10.42 2.48
C LEU A 239 9.07 11.32 2.80
N ILE A 240 10.20 11.13 2.11
CA ILE A 240 11.45 11.85 2.35
C ILE A 240 11.86 12.57 1.06
N PRO A 241 11.30 13.77 0.78
CA PRO A 241 11.66 14.52 -0.42
C PRO A 241 13.15 14.82 -0.48
N PRO A 242 13.82 14.52 -1.62
CA PRO A 242 15.27 14.70 -1.73
C PRO A 242 15.74 16.13 -1.47
N ALA A 243 14.99 17.11 -1.93
CA ALA A 243 15.32 18.52 -1.75
C ALA A 243 15.32 18.93 -0.27
N LYS A 244 14.31 18.48 0.50
CA LYS A 244 14.23 18.79 1.93
C LYS A 244 15.29 18.06 2.75
N LEU A 245 15.53 16.79 2.43
CA LEU A 245 16.60 16.07 3.12
C LEU A 245 17.96 16.73 2.89
N ARG A 246 18.26 17.12 1.64
CA ARG A 246 19.50 17.82 1.31
C ARG A 246 19.58 19.17 2.05
N GLU A 247 18.53 19.95 2.04
CA GLU A 247 18.46 21.23 2.77
C GLU A 247 18.83 21.05 4.25
N LEU A 248 18.21 20.07 4.94
CA LEU A 248 18.48 19.80 6.35
C LEU A 248 19.92 19.32 6.58
N VAL A 249 20.41 18.41 5.75
CA VAL A 249 21.78 17.89 5.88
C VAL A 249 22.81 18.99 5.65
N GLU A 250 22.63 19.84 4.64
CA GLU A 250 23.55 20.92 4.31
C GLU A 250 23.49 22.08 5.31
N LYS A 251 22.31 22.41 5.82
CA LYS A 251 22.11 23.54 6.74
C LYS A 251 22.56 23.20 8.15
N ASP A 252 22.11 22.07 8.67
CA ASP A 252 22.24 21.75 10.09
C ASP A 252 23.49 20.90 10.40
N PHE A 253 24.06 20.21 9.38
CA PHE A 253 25.16 19.28 9.57
C PHE A 253 26.40 19.55 8.69
N ARG A 254 26.45 20.73 8.05
CA ARG A 254 27.45 21.10 7.03
C ARG A 254 28.92 20.94 7.46
N SER A 255 29.20 21.07 8.75
CA SER A 255 30.57 21.10 9.30
C SER A 255 31.04 19.74 9.85
N ARG A 256 30.18 18.73 9.91
CA ARG A 256 30.49 17.43 10.49
C ARG A 256 29.79 16.27 9.79
N SER A 257 30.40 15.13 9.87
CA SER A 257 29.77 13.89 9.42
C SER A 257 28.57 13.54 10.31
N LEU A 258 27.45 13.09 9.71
CA LEU A 258 26.24 12.68 10.43
C LEU A 258 26.55 11.67 11.54
N GLY A 259 26.04 11.96 12.73
CA GLY A 259 26.01 11.05 13.88
C GLY A 259 24.68 10.28 13.97
N PHE A 260 24.62 9.33 14.90
CA PHE A 260 23.40 8.55 15.12
C PHE A 260 22.23 9.41 15.61
N ASP A 261 22.49 10.41 16.45
CA ASP A 261 21.50 11.34 16.97
C ASP A 261 20.87 12.18 15.84
N ASP A 262 21.66 12.52 14.81
CA ASP A 262 21.15 13.22 13.63
C ASP A 262 20.20 12.34 12.80
N VAL A 263 20.49 11.05 12.70
CA VAL A 263 19.58 10.08 12.07
C VAL A 263 18.28 10.00 12.85
N LEU A 264 18.33 9.99 14.19
CA LEU A 264 17.13 9.97 15.04
C LEU A 264 16.32 11.26 14.90
N PHE A 265 16.96 12.42 14.79
CA PHE A 265 16.29 13.68 14.49
C PHE A 265 15.59 13.63 13.12
N LEU A 266 16.31 13.24 12.06
CA LEU A 266 15.77 13.19 10.71
C LEU A 266 14.62 12.18 10.57
N LYS A 267 14.73 10.99 11.20
CA LYS A 267 13.62 10.01 11.17
C LYS A 267 12.35 10.58 11.81
N ARG A 268 12.48 11.33 12.91
CA ARG A 268 11.36 11.97 13.60
C ARG A 268 10.76 13.09 12.75
N TYR A 269 11.62 13.90 12.13
CA TYR A 269 11.18 14.98 11.25
C TYR A 269 10.31 14.46 10.10
N PHE A 270 10.72 13.35 9.46
CA PHE A 270 9.97 12.75 8.35
C PHE A 270 8.92 11.71 8.76
N GLY A 271 8.82 11.36 10.03
CA GLY A 271 7.85 10.40 10.55
C GLY A 271 8.09 8.95 10.08
N VAL A 272 9.33 8.58 9.80
CA VAL A 272 9.71 7.25 9.29
C VAL A 272 10.48 6.44 10.32
N SER A 273 10.68 5.13 10.07
CA SER A 273 11.52 4.29 10.93
C SER A 273 13.01 4.64 10.80
N THR A 274 13.79 4.33 11.85
CA THR A 274 15.25 4.50 11.84
C THR A 274 15.89 3.77 10.66
N ARG A 275 15.43 2.54 10.38
CA ARG A 275 15.93 1.75 9.24
C ARG A 275 15.64 2.40 7.89
N ALA A 276 14.43 2.93 7.70
CA ALA A 276 14.07 3.65 6.48
C ALA A 276 14.95 4.90 6.28
N MET A 277 15.21 5.65 7.36
CA MET A 277 16.05 6.85 7.31
C MET A 277 17.52 6.50 7.01
N LEU A 278 18.09 5.50 7.70
CA LEU A 278 19.47 5.04 7.45
C LEU A 278 19.67 4.63 5.99
N ARG A 279 18.77 3.85 5.43
CA ARG A 279 18.83 3.43 4.01
C ARG A 279 18.73 4.61 3.06
N THR A 280 17.82 5.53 3.35
CA THR A 280 17.67 6.75 2.53
C THR A 280 18.93 7.58 2.54
N LEU A 281 19.56 7.77 3.71
CA LEU A 281 20.82 8.52 3.85
C LEU A 281 21.97 7.84 3.13
N ARG A 282 22.11 6.51 3.26
CA ARG A 282 23.12 5.72 2.54
C ARG A 282 22.90 5.80 1.03
N GLY A 283 21.71 5.46 0.57
CA GLY A 283 21.37 5.40 -0.86
C GLY A 283 21.49 6.75 -1.57
N ARG A 284 21.47 7.87 -0.82
CA ARG A 284 21.68 9.24 -1.34
C ARG A 284 23.07 9.78 -1.08
N GLY A 285 24.01 8.97 -0.58
CA GLY A 285 25.40 9.34 -0.35
C GLY A 285 25.64 10.26 0.84
N HIS A 286 24.66 10.43 1.74
CA HIS A 286 24.81 11.26 2.95
C HIS A 286 25.39 10.47 4.14
N LEU A 287 25.41 9.15 4.09
CA LEU A 287 25.95 8.28 5.13
C LEU A 287 26.89 7.24 4.52
N PRO A 288 28.20 7.23 4.92
CA PRO A 288 29.15 6.21 4.48
C PRO A 288 28.77 4.81 4.97
N GLU A 289 29.14 3.77 4.19
CA GLU A 289 28.81 2.37 4.48
C GLU A 289 29.20 1.93 5.89
N ALA A 290 30.43 2.24 6.32
CA ALA A 290 30.90 1.88 7.66
C ALA A 290 30.02 2.43 8.79
N LYS A 291 29.52 3.66 8.65
CA LYS A 291 28.59 4.25 9.60
C LYS A 291 27.18 3.66 9.50
N PHE A 292 26.73 3.35 8.29
CA PHE A 292 25.47 2.66 8.11
C PHE A 292 25.46 1.32 8.84
N GLU A 293 26.48 0.49 8.65
CA GLU A 293 26.66 -0.79 9.34
C GLU A 293 26.69 -0.65 10.86
N GLU A 294 27.42 0.36 11.36
CA GLU A 294 27.48 0.67 12.78
C GLU A 294 26.10 1.05 13.33
N PHE A 295 25.43 2.00 12.69
CA PHE A 295 24.17 2.55 13.17
C PHE A 295 23.00 1.58 13.03
N PHE A 296 23.06 0.72 12.01
CA PHE A 296 22.03 -0.30 11.76
C PHE A 296 21.94 -1.34 12.90
N LYS A 297 23.06 -1.58 13.60
CA LYS A 297 23.15 -2.50 14.75
C LYS A 297 22.69 -1.87 16.06
N ARG A 298 22.56 -0.54 16.13
CA ARG A 298 22.15 0.18 17.35
C ARG A 298 20.67 0.05 17.60
N ASN A 299 20.29 -0.08 18.88
CA ASN A 299 18.89 0.09 19.28
C ASN A 299 18.56 1.59 19.35
N PRO A 300 17.59 2.09 18.56
CA PRO A 300 17.24 3.49 18.57
C PRO A 300 16.41 3.91 19.79
N GLU A 301 15.69 2.97 20.45
CA GLU A 301 14.67 3.29 21.45
C GLU A 301 15.25 3.97 22.69
N ASP A 302 16.34 3.42 23.24
CA ASP A 302 16.95 3.96 24.45
C ASP A 302 17.52 5.36 24.20
N ARG A 303 18.17 5.54 23.06
CA ARG A 303 18.78 6.83 22.72
C ARG A 303 17.73 7.89 22.36
N GLU A 304 16.65 7.51 21.69
CA GLU A 304 15.52 8.41 21.44
C GLU A 304 14.87 8.85 22.75
N GLN A 305 14.69 7.95 23.69
CA GLN A 305 14.13 8.26 24.98
C GLN A 305 15.01 9.23 25.76
N GLU A 306 16.33 9.06 25.71
CA GLU A 306 17.30 9.94 26.38
C GLU A 306 17.26 11.36 25.80
N ILE A 307 17.27 11.49 24.46
CA ILE A 307 17.39 12.81 23.79
C ILE A 307 16.06 13.55 23.76
N PHE A 308 14.97 12.85 23.40
CA PHE A 308 13.69 13.48 23.09
C PHE A 308 12.60 13.30 24.14
N GLY A 309 12.94 12.68 25.29
CA GLY A 309 11.98 12.53 26.39
C GLY A 309 10.79 11.62 26.06
N SER A 310 11.01 10.49 25.41
CA SER A 310 10.10 9.32 25.36
C SER A 310 8.83 9.35 24.50
N LEU A 311 8.56 10.33 23.68
CA LEU A 311 7.25 10.40 22.99
C LEU A 311 7.06 9.32 21.93
N SER A 312 8.06 8.97 21.10
CA SER A 312 7.86 7.96 20.04
C SER A 312 7.95 6.51 20.59
N GLY A 313 8.90 6.22 21.48
CA GLY A 313 9.06 4.87 22.04
C GLY A 313 7.93 4.45 22.99
N GLN A 314 7.27 5.38 23.70
CA GLN A 314 6.09 5.08 24.52
C GLN A 314 4.83 4.90 23.67
N GLU A 315 4.67 5.62 22.59
CA GLU A 315 3.58 5.41 21.63
C GLU A 315 3.76 4.08 20.90
N GLU A 316 4.97 3.72 20.49
CA GLU A 316 5.27 2.40 19.92
C GLU A 316 5.03 1.26 20.92
N ARG A 317 5.45 1.41 22.20
CA ARG A 317 5.20 0.43 23.24
C ARG A 317 3.71 0.34 23.63
N ARG A 318 2.98 1.45 23.68
CA ARG A 318 1.53 1.45 23.91
C ARG A 318 0.80 0.75 22.78
N ALA A 319 1.19 0.97 21.53
CA ALA A 319 0.62 0.24 20.39
C ALA A 319 0.85 -1.27 20.55
N ARG A 320 2.09 -1.72 20.79
CA ARG A 320 2.41 -3.15 20.99
C ARG A 320 1.70 -3.77 22.20
N THR A 321 1.51 -3.03 23.29
CA THR A 321 0.86 -3.55 24.51
C THR A 321 -0.67 -3.57 24.40
N LEU A 322 -1.26 -2.62 23.69
CA LEU A 322 -2.71 -2.51 23.50
C LEU A 322 -3.26 -3.56 22.52
N PHE A 323 -2.44 -4.13 21.63
CA PHE A 323 -2.90 -4.96 20.50
C PHE A 323 -2.56 -6.44 20.61
N ARG A 324 -2.41 -7.00 21.83
CA ARG A 324 -2.25 -8.45 22.06
C ARG A 324 -3.44 -9.30 21.56
N LYS A 325 -4.61 -8.70 21.28
CA LYS A 325 -5.76 -9.40 20.69
C LYS A 325 -5.98 -8.84 19.28
N SER A 326 -6.25 -9.73 18.32
CA SER A 326 -6.65 -9.35 16.96
C SER A 326 -7.73 -8.28 17.00
N ARG A 327 -7.40 -7.07 16.56
CA ARG A 327 -8.26 -5.90 16.64
C ARG A 327 -8.17 -5.10 15.35
N THR A 328 -9.33 -4.74 14.80
CA THR A 328 -9.44 -3.76 13.73
C THR A 328 -9.46 -2.36 14.32
N ILE A 329 -8.62 -1.47 13.80
CA ILE A 329 -8.55 -0.07 14.21
C ILE A 329 -9.06 0.77 13.05
N HIS A 330 -10.24 1.33 13.25
CA HIS A 330 -10.85 2.20 12.26
C HIS A 330 -10.21 3.60 12.27
N SER A 331 -10.08 4.18 11.09
CA SER A 331 -9.63 5.57 10.91
C SER A 331 -10.64 6.57 11.49
N ASP A 332 -10.20 7.81 11.64
CA ASP A 332 -11.08 8.87 12.11
C ASP A 332 -12.19 9.18 11.10
N ARG A 333 -11.90 9.05 9.80
CA ARG A 333 -12.93 9.15 8.76
C ARG A 333 -14.01 8.07 8.90
N TYR A 334 -13.62 6.81 9.09
CA TYR A 334 -14.59 5.72 9.34
C TYR A 334 -15.47 6.02 10.56
N ARG A 335 -14.86 6.49 11.66
CA ARG A 335 -15.60 6.83 12.88
C ARG A 335 -16.58 7.97 12.68
N LEU A 336 -16.17 8.99 11.91
CA LEU A 336 -17.05 10.09 11.52
C LEU A 336 -18.27 9.59 10.74
N LEU A 337 -18.04 8.80 9.69
CA LEU A 337 -19.12 8.22 8.88
C LEU A 337 -20.07 7.35 9.71
N ALA A 338 -19.54 6.56 10.63
CA ALA A 338 -20.35 5.72 11.52
C ALA A 338 -21.20 6.55 12.48
N ALA A 339 -20.67 7.65 13.02
CA ALA A 339 -21.42 8.57 13.86
C ALA A 339 -22.55 9.29 13.09
N GLU A 340 -22.27 9.75 11.87
CA GLU A 340 -23.26 10.40 11.00
C GLU A 340 -24.38 9.45 10.60
N ALA A 341 -24.04 8.21 10.20
CA ALA A 341 -25.04 7.19 9.86
C ALA A 341 -25.95 6.86 11.04
N ALA A 342 -25.38 6.68 12.24
CA ALA A 342 -26.15 6.43 13.46
C ALA A 342 -27.06 7.60 13.83
N ALA A 343 -26.61 8.84 13.66
CA ALA A 343 -27.43 10.03 13.91
C ALA A 343 -28.61 10.13 12.93
N ALA A 344 -28.39 9.83 11.65
CA ALA A 344 -29.43 9.83 10.62
C ALA A 344 -30.48 8.73 10.87
N GLU A 345 -30.06 7.55 11.33
CA GLU A 345 -30.97 6.45 11.69
C GLU A 345 -31.85 6.81 12.89
N LYS A 346 -31.25 7.40 13.93
CA LYS A 346 -31.98 7.88 15.11
C LYS A 346 -33.05 8.93 14.73
N ALA A 347 -32.69 9.90 13.91
CA ALA A 347 -33.60 10.94 13.46
C ALA A 347 -34.78 10.37 12.66
N ARG A 348 -34.58 9.29 11.89
CA ARG A 348 -35.69 8.58 11.18
C ARG A 348 -36.58 7.78 12.15
N GLY A 349 -36.00 7.17 13.19
CA GLY A 349 -36.72 6.43 14.22
C GLY A 349 -37.64 7.33 15.05
N ASP A 350 -37.19 8.54 15.37
CA ASP A 350 -37.95 9.53 16.14
C ASP A 350 -39.14 10.14 15.34
N HIS A 351 -39.16 9.96 14.00
CA HIS A 351 -40.25 10.43 13.11
C HIS A 351 -41.16 9.31 12.61
N ALA A 352 -41.02 8.08 13.13
CA ALA A 352 -41.94 7.00 12.79
C ALA A 352 -43.34 7.36 13.32
N PRO A 353 -44.43 7.33 12.49
CA PRO A 353 -45.77 7.59 12.96
C PRO A 353 -46.16 6.54 14.02
N ALA A 354 -46.77 7.01 15.09
CA ALA A 354 -47.31 6.13 16.12
C ALA A 354 -48.20 5.06 15.47
N PRO A 355 -48.15 3.80 15.94
CA PRO A 355 -49.03 2.75 15.43
C PRO A 355 -50.49 3.21 15.56
N PRO A 356 -51.33 2.96 14.54
CA PRO A 356 -52.76 3.34 14.63
C PRO A 356 -53.36 2.70 15.89
N GLY A 357 -53.89 3.56 16.75
CA GLY A 357 -54.53 3.16 17.98
C GLY A 357 -55.58 2.11 17.67
N THR A 358 -55.54 0.97 18.34
CA THR A 358 -56.60 -0.03 18.37
C THR A 358 -57.82 0.67 18.99
N GLY A 359 -58.70 1.13 18.10
CA GLY A 359 -59.98 1.63 18.52
C GLY A 359 -60.72 0.53 19.29
N GLY A 360 -60.86 0.74 20.57
CA GLY A 360 -61.80 -0.03 21.37
C GLY A 360 -63.19 0.19 20.86
N SER A 361 -63.85 -0.87 20.42
CA SER A 361 -65.30 -0.94 20.28
C SER A 361 -65.80 -1.32 21.65
N ASP A 362 -66.26 -0.29 22.38
CA ASP A 362 -67.30 -0.52 23.38
C ASP A 362 -68.66 -0.75 22.63
N GLU A 363 -69.20 -1.98 22.76
CA GLU A 363 -70.62 -2.28 22.95
C GLU A 363 -70.75 -3.74 23.37
#